data_d2298135bdcdbf82dc971d41643f1099
#
_entry.id   d2298135bdcdbf82dc971d41643f1099
#
_cell.length_a   1.000
_cell.length_b   1.000
_cell.length_c   1.000
_cell.angle_alpha   90.00
_cell.angle_beta   90.00
_cell.angle_gamma   90.00
#
_symmetry.space_group_name_H-M   'P 1'
#
loop_
_entity.id
_entity.type
_entity.pdbx_description
1 polymer ?
#
loop_
_entity_poly.entity_id
_entity_poly.type
_entity_poly.pdbx_seq_one_letter_code
_entity_poly.pdbx_strand_id
1 'polypeptide(L)'
;MKNWKEELDQILPKAKVSYKSNFSAETCFERAIFFSWGCTIGDCTFCYMSTQPESKKPRETKRSTESILAEFILAKHLGWDIGFFTGGVGVFTPIELESLLEKIYEITGEKIWLSVGPVPKPILEKYLPYIKGVVGSTETINLELHKKVCPSKPLEPYERMFIAASELNLDKAMTFIVGMGESKEDLLLLKEFITKYNINKIHVYGLIPQKDTMFENYDKPSNEEQAWWIANLRIAFPGLDIQCGIWEDRIDRVSLLLEAGSNSISKFKATKLFGTSKALKIEKQAKKAGRIFKGTLTEIPEIGWEKEVEKLSFTPELKERIKSKLNTYLDSMRKNIKTIKVSS
;
A
#
# COMPACT_ATOMS: atom_id res chain seq x y z
N MET A 1 -24.94 5.04 19.20
CA MET A 1 -24.18 4.24 18.21
C MET A 1 -23.98 5.08 16.95
N LYS A 2 -22.76 5.16 16.43
CA LYS A 2 -22.50 5.89 15.17
C LYS A 2 -23.26 5.19 14.04
N ASN A 3 -24.20 5.87 13.37
CA ASN A 3 -24.96 5.29 12.25
C ASN A 3 -24.20 5.52 10.93
N TRP A 4 -23.07 4.84 10.76
CA TRP A 4 -22.23 4.94 9.59
C TRP A 4 -22.98 4.65 8.27
N LYS A 5 -23.93 3.71 8.29
CA LYS A 5 -24.68 3.32 7.11
C LYS A 5 -25.58 4.43 6.61
N GLU A 6 -26.41 4.99 7.49
CA GLU A 6 -27.35 6.05 7.12
C GLU A 6 -26.64 7.30 6.56
N GLU A 7 -25.54 7.72 7.20
CA GLU A 7 -24.76 8.85 6.71
C GLU A 7 -24.04 8.54 5.40
N LEU A 8 -23.51 7.31 5.24
CA LEU A 8 -22.92 6.89 3.98
C LEU A 8 -23.93 6.89 2.84
N ASP A 9 -25.13 6.36 3.09
CA ASP A 9 -26.21 6.31 2.07
C ASP A 9 -26.56 7.72 1.55
N GLN A 10 -26.45 8.75 2.38
CA GLN A 10 -26.69 10.15 1.99
C GLN A 10 -25.59 10.73 1.10
N ILE A 11 -24.32 10.36 1.33
CA ILE A 11 -23.17 10.94 0.63
C ILE A 11 -22.64 10.09 -0.53
N LEU A 12 -22.91 8.79 -0.53
CA LEU A 12 -22.41 7.84 -1.54
C LEU A 12 -22.75 8.23 -2.98
N PRO A 13 -23.99 8.73 -3.31
CA PRO A 13 -24.29 9.20 -4.67
C PRO A 13 -23.40 10.35 -5.11
N LYS A 14 -23.08 11.30 -4.21
CA LYS A 14 -22.21 12.44 -4.50
C LYS A 14 -20.76 11.98 -4.73
N ALA A 15 -20.26 11.06 -3.92
CA ALA A 15 -18.92 10.47 -4.09
C ALA A 15 -18.80 9.74 -5.43
N LYS A 16 -19.81 8.96 -5.83
CA LYS A 16 -19.87 8.28 -7.14
C LYS A 16 -19.80 9.27 -8.31
N VAL A 17 -20.55 10.37 -8.24
CA VAL A 17 -20.54 11.43 -9.27
C VAL A 17 -19.15 12.08 -9.31
N SER A 18 -18.62 12.47 -8.15
CA SER A 18 -17.28 13.07 -8.05
C SER A 18 -16.21 12.17 -8.67
N TYR A 19 -16.22 10.86 -8.35
CA TYR A 19 -15.28 9.91 -8.96
C TYR A 19 -15.41 9.88 -10.50
N LYS A 20 -16.62 9.64 -11.00
CA LYS A 20 -16.88 9.50 -12.44
C LYS A 20 -16.51 10.74 -13.27
N SER A 21 -16.60 11.92 -12.66
CA SER A 21 -16.26 13.19 -13.33
C SER A 21 -14.74 13.44 -13.39
N ASN A 22 -13.93 12.73 -12.59
CA ASN A 22 -12.50 12.99 -12.47
C ASN A 22 -11.61 11.81 -12.88
N PHE A 23 -12.17 10.59 -12.92
CA PHE A 23 -11.39 9.37 -13.19
C PHE A 23 -12.10 8.45 -14.17
N SER A 24 -11.31 7.66 -14.88
CA SER A 24 -11.83 6.57 -15.72
C SER A 24 -12.49 5.47 -14.86
N ALA A 25 -13.22 4.57 -15.52
CA ALA A 25 -13.80 3.41 -14.82
C ALA A 25 -12.77 2.34 -14.42
N GLU A 26 -11.49 2.61 -14.60
CA GLU A 26 -10.43 1.65 -14.29
C GLU A 26 -10.14 1.59 -12.78
N THR A 27 -9.70 0.43 -12.34
CA THR A 27 -9.13 0.18 -11.02
C THR A 27 -8.05 -0.89 -11.13
N CYS A 28 -7.12 -0.91 -10.19
CA CYS A 28 -6.02 -1.86 -10.19
C CYS A 28 -5.72 -2.36 -8.77
N PHE A 29 -4.93 -3.42 -8.71
CA PHE A 29 -4.28 -3.82 -7.47
C PHE A 29 -2.94 -3.11 -7.35
N GLU A 30 -2.76 -2.35 -6.27
CA GLU A 30 -1.49 -1.74 -5.93
C GLU A 30 -0.72 -2.62 -4.96
N ARG A 31 0.42 -3.09 -5.40
CA ARG A 31 1.30 -3.91 -4.57
C ARG A 31 2.13 -3.04 -3.64
N ALA A 32 1.99 -3.21 -2.34
CA ALA A 32 2.96 -2.76 -1.36
C ALA A 32 4.07 -3.82 -1.27
N ILE A 33 5.27 -3.50 -1.76
CA ILE A 33 6.41 -4.42 -1.70
C ILE A 33 7.19 -4.13 -0.42
N PHE A 34 7.12 -5.08 0.52
CA PHE A 34 7.83 -4.98 1.79
C PHE A 34 9.26 -5.48 1.66
N PHE A 35 10.21 -4.72 2.18
CA PHE A 35 11.62 -5.09 2.24
C PHE A 35 12.05 -5.65 3.60
N SER A 36 11.27 -5.43 4.65
CA SER A 36 11.60 -5.88 6.01
C SER A 36 10.35 -6.01 6.88
N TRP A 37 10.47 -6.81 7.94
CA TRP A 37 9.46 -7.03 8.97
C TRP A 37 9.92 -6.53 10.35
N GLY A 38 11.03 -5.78 10.45
CA GLY A 38 11.51 -5.12 11.65
C GLY A 38 11.60 -3.62 11.46
N CYS A 39 11.54 -2.86 12.55
CA CYS A 39 11.53 -1.40 12.59
C CYS A 39 12.31 -0.88 13.79
N THR A 40 13.17 0.14 13.60
CA THR A 40 13.92 0.78 14.71
C THR A 40 13.01 1.57 15.65
N ILE A 41 11.84 2.03 15.19
CA ILE A 41 10.85 2.70 16.04
C ILE A 41 10.23 1.68 17.01
N GLY A 42 9.70 0.58 16.49
CA GLY A 42 9.33 -0.62 17.24
C GLY A 42 8.19 -0.50 18.27
N ASP A 43 7.54 0.65 18.43
CA ASP A 43 6.56 0.89 19.51
C ASP A 43 5.18 1.40 19.04
N CYS A 44 4.93 1.42 17.73
CA CYS A 44 3.60 1.74 17.22
C CYS A 44 2.60 0.69 17.71
N THR A 45 1.64 1.12 18.54
CA THR A 45 0.80 0.24 19.37
C THR A 45 -0.21 -0.63 18.60
N PHE A 46 -0.36 -0.41 17.29
CA PHE A 46 -1.21 -1.19 16.38
C PHE A 46 -0.39 -2.09 15.44
N CYS A 47 0.93 -1.92 15.40
CA CYS A 47 1.78 -2.47 14.35
C CYS A 47 2.37 -3.82 14.76
N TYR A 48 2.26 -4.82 13.91
CA TYR A 48 2.92 -6.13 14.09
C TYR A 48 4.41 -6.01 14.41
N MET A 49 5.11 -4.98 13.87
CA MET A 49 6.55 -4.84 14.12
C MET A 49 6.89 -4.46 15.58
N SER A 50 5.92 -3.95 16.35
CA SER A 50 6.10 -3.65 17.76
C SER A 50 6.09 -4.90 18.66
N THR A 51 5.61 -6.03 18.14
CA THR A 51 5.58 -7.30 18.88
C THR A 51 6.82 -8.16 18.67
N GLN A 52 7.79 -7.67 17.87
CA GLN A 52 9.03 -8.41 17.61
C GLN A 52 9.96 -8.34 18.82
N PRO A 53 10.69 -9.44 19.13
CA PRO A 53 11.67 -9.43 20.21
C PRO A 53 12.73 -8.33 20.02
N GLU A 54 13.09 -7.61 21.08
CA GLU A 54 14.13 -6.56 21.06
C GLU A 54 15.50 -7.08 20.57
N SER A 55 15.78 -8.37 20.75
CA SER A 55 16.99 -9.02 20.24
C SER A 55 17.08 -9.03 18.72
N LYS A 56 15.97 -8.83 18.01
CA LYS A 56 15.89 -8.91 16.55
C LYS A 56 16.15 -7.54 15.93
N LYS A 57 17.37 -7.29 15.50
CA LYS A 57 17.73 -6.02 14.86
C LYS A 57 16.99 -5.83 13.55
N PRO A 58 16.46 -4.62 13.24
CA PRO A 58 15.71 -4.35 12.02
C PRO A 58 16.45 -4.75 10.73
N ARG A 59 17.77 -4.55 10.66
CA ARG A 59 18.59 -4.94 9.51
C ARG A 59 18.65 -6.45 9.28
N GLU A 60 18.52 -7.26 10.32
CA GLU A 60 18.54 -8.73 10.24
C GLU A 60 17.21 -9.30 9.71
N THR A 61 16.14 -8.49 9.72
CA THR A 61 14.83 -8.84 9.19
C THR A 61 14.63 -8.44 7.73
N LYS A 62 15.68 -7.92 7.12
CA LYS A 62 15.68 -7.49 5.71
C LYS A 62 15.50 -8.70 4.79
N ARG A 63 14.60 -8.56 3.83
CA ARG A 63 14.46 -9.54 2.74
C ARG A 63 15.72 -9.50 1.86
N SER A 64 16.04 -10.62 1.26
CA SER A 64 17.13 -10.68 0.29
C SER A 64 16.79 -9.86 -0.98
N THR A 65 17.80 -9.28 -1.59
CA THR A 65 17.68 -8.45 -2.79
C THR A 65 16.95 -9.18 -3.91
N GLU A 66 17.32 -10.42 -4.21
CA GLU A 66 16.67 -11.24 -5.23
C GLU A 66 15.18 -11.48 -4.95
N SER A 67 14.79 -11.62 -3.68
CA SER A 67 13.39 -11.79 -3.29
C SER A 67 12.56 -10.52 -3.56
N ILE A 68 13.16 -9.36 -3.33
CA ILE A 68 12.53 -8.06 -3.60
C ILE A 68 12.42 -7.86 -5.12
N LEU A 69 13.51 -8.03 -5.86
CA LEU A 69 13.56 -7.80 -7.31
C LEU A 69 12.64 -8.77 -8.08
N ALA A 70 12.58 -10.04 -7.68
CA ALA A 70 11.64 -11.01 -8.24
C ALA A 70 10.18 -10.57 -8.07
N GLU A 71 9.83 -9.94 -6.94
CA GLU A 71 8.48 -9.43 -6.72
C GLU A 71 8.15 -8.20 -7.58
N PHE A 72 9.13 -7.33 -7.86
CA PHE A 72 8.97 -6.24 -8.84
C PHE A 72 8.76 -6.75 -10.27
N ILE A 73 9.48 -7.80 -10.68
CA ILE A 73 9.27 -8.46 -11.97
C ILE A 73 7.85 -9.03 -12.08
N LEU A 74 7.38 -9.71 -11.02
CA LEU A 74 6.00 -10.21 -10.96
C LEU A 74 4.99 -9.07 -11.08
N ALA A 75 5.13 -8.01 -10.28
CA ALA A 75 4.20 -6.88 -10.28
C ALA A 75 4.08 -6.26 -11.67
N LYS A 76 5.22 -6.01 -12.35
CA LYS A 76 5.26 -5.46 -13.71
C LYS A 76 4.47 -6.33 -14.70
N HIS A 77 4.74 -7.62 -14.74
CA HIS A 77 4.15 -8.50 -15.76
C HIS A 77 2.72 -8.97 -15.42
N LEU A 78 2.30 -8.87 -14.18
CA LEU A 78 0.92 -9.09 -13.76
C LEU A 78 0.05 -7.83 -13.88
N GLY A 79 0.63 -6.71 -14.29
CA GLY A 79 -0.06 -5.43 -14.40
C GLY A 79 -0.49 -4.87 -13.04
N TRP A 80 0.28 -5.14 -11.98
CA TRP A 80 0.06 -4.54 -10.67
C TRP A 80 0.80 -3.20 -10.58
N ASP A 81 0.13 -2.18 -10.12
CA ASP A 81 0.82 -0.94 -9.78
C ASP A 81 1.66 -1.14 -8.51
N ILE A 82 2.76 -0.40 -8.42
CA ILE A 82 3.57 -0.35 -7.21
C ILE A 82 3.02 0.77 -6.33
N GLY A 83 2.20 0.39 -5.35
CA GLY A 83 1.61 1.33 -4.41
C GLY A 83 2.68 2.03 -3.56
N PHE A 84 3.66 1.27 -3.08
CA PHE A 84 4.91 1.78 -2.49
C PHE A 84 5.89 0.66 -2.17
N PHE A 85 7.17 1.01 -2.18
CA PHE A 85 8.25 0.21 -1.63
C PHE A 85 8.43 0.56 -0.15
N THR A 86 8.24 -0.41 0.75
CA THR A 86 8.04 -0.15 2.18
C THR A 86 8.64 -1.21 3.10
N GLY A 87 8.75 -0.86 4.36
CA GLY A 87 9.20 -1.73 5.47
C GLY A 87 9.34 -0.94 6.75
N GLY A 88 10.05 -1.49 7.73
CA GLY A 88 10.37 -0.75 8.94
C GLY A 88 11.41 0.34 8.71
N VAL A 89 11.43 1.33 9.59
CA VAL A 89 12.42 2.42 9.56
C VAL A 89 13.80 1.88 9.97
N GLY A 90 14.88 2.43 9.41
CA GLY A 90 16.27 2.14 9.79
C GLY A 90 16.83 0.82 9.27
N VAL A 91 16.21 0.22 8.27
CA VAL A 91 16.61 -1.09 7.68
C VAL A 91 17.77 -0.95 6.70
N PHE A 92 17.76 0.10 5.87
CA PHE A 92 18.80 0.40 4.88
C PHE A 92 19.61 1.62 5.25
N THR A 93 20.88 1.64 4.87
CA THR A 93 21.63 2.89 4.69
C THR A 93 21.15 3.60 3.42
N PRO A 94 21.37 4.93 3.31
CA PRO A 94 21.01 5.65 2.08
C PRO A 94 21.64 5.06 0.80
N ILE A 95 22.90 4.62 0.87
CA ILE A 95 23.63 4.04 -0.28
C ILE A 95 23.04 2.68 -0.69
N GLU A 96 22.74 1.82 0.30
CA GLU A 96 22.10 0.51 0.01
C GLU A 96 20.73 0.70 -0.64
N LEU A 97 19.95 1.68 -0.15
CA LEU A 97 18.63 1.95 -0.70
C LEU A 97 18.72 2.53 -2.10
N GLU A 98 19.63 3.47 -2.36
CA GLU A 98 19.85 4.03 -3.70
C GLU A 98 20.20 2.94 -4.72
N SER A 99 21.17 2.08 -4.39
CA SER A 99 21.53 0.93 -5.26
C SER A 99 20.38 -0.04 -5.52
N LEU A 100 19.48 -0.20 -4.55
CA LEU A 100 18.29 -1.04 -4.73
C LEU A 100 17.24 -0.34 -5.59
N LEU A 101 17.01 0.95 -5.40
CA LEU A 101 16.10 1.76 -6.21
C LEU A 101 16.51 1.81 -7.68
N GLU A 102 17.81 1.92 -7.96
CA GLU A 102 18.37 1.83 -9.32
C GLU A 102 17.98 0.51 -10.00
N LYS A 103 18.17 -0.62 -9.31
CA LYS A 103 17.79 -1.94 -9.84
C LYS A 103 16.29 -2.09 -10.02
N ILE A 104 15.49 -1.53 -9.13
CA ILE A 104 14.04 -1.52 -9.25
C ILE A 104 13.62 -0.71 -10.49
N TYR A 105 14.22 0.45 -10.70
CA TYR A 105 13.95 1.28 -11.87
C TYR A 105 14.32 0.57 -13.17
N GLU A 106 15.46 -0.14 -13.23
CA GLU A 106 15.82 -0.96 -14.38
C GLU A 106 14.76 -2.03 -14.70
N ILE A 107 14.22 -2.69 -13.67
CA ILE A 107 13.16 -3.70 -13.85
C ILE A 107 11.85 -3.06 -14.33
N THR A 108 11.40 -2.02 -13.66
CA THR A 108 10.06 -1.46 -13.87
C THR A 108 10.00 -0.53 -15.08
N GLY A 109 11.08 0.21 -15.34
CA GLY A 109 11.11 1.34 -16.26
C GLY A 109 10.37 2.58 -15.71
N GLU A 110 9.93 2.55 -14.47
CA GLU A 110 9.10 3.58 -13.85
C GLU A 110 9.60 3.98 -12.47
N LYS A 111 9.41 5.25 -12.12
CA LYS A 111 9.64 5.76 -10.77
C LYS A 111 8.57 5.24 -9.82
N ILE A 112 8.98 4.88 -8.61
CA ILE A 112 8.09 4.28 -7.60
C ILE A 112 7.78 5.22 -6.44
N TRP A 113 6.73 4.91 -5.66
CA TRP A 113 6.49 5.50 -4.36
C TRP A 113 7.42 4.90 -3.31
N LEU A 114 8.03 5.74 -2.46
CA LEU A 114 8.96 5.34 -1.40
C LEU A 114 8.35 5.57 0.00
N SER A 115 8.32 4.52 0.84
CA SER A 115 7.80 4.56 2.21
C SER A 115 8.81 3.90 3.18
N VAL A 116 9.82 4.67 3.61
CA VAL A 116 10.93 4.16 4.44
C VAL A 116 11.11 4.95 5.76
N GLY A 117 10.08 5.69 6.13
CA GLY A 117 10.13 6.71 7.18
C GLY A 117 10.44 8.10 6.60
N PRO A 118 10.63 9.10 7.46
CA PRO A 118 10.97 10.45 7.01
C PRO A 118 12.39 10.49 6.42
N VAL A 119 12.51 11.04 5.22
CA VAL A 119 13.78 11.16 4.48
C VAL A 119 14.14 12.63 4.34
N PRO A 120 15.35 13.07 4.77
CA PRO A 120 15.76 14.47 4.64
C PRO A 120 16.08 14.83 3.19
N LYS A 121 15.93 16.12 2.84
CA LYS A 121 16.07 16.66 1.48
C LYS A 121 17.35 16.21 0.75
N PRO A 122 18.56 16.27 1.35
CA PRO A 122 19.79 15.86 0.64
C PRO A 122 19.81 14.36 0.24
N ILE A 123 19.04 13.54 0.93
CA ILE A 123 18.90 12.12 0.59
C ILE A 123 17.82 11.94 -0.48
N LEU A 124 16.71 12.70 -0.41
CA LEU A 124 15.69 12.68 -1.46
C LEU A 124 16.26 13.10 -2.81
N GLU A 125 17.15 14.07 -2.84
CA GLU A 125 17.85 14.54 -4.06
C GLU A 125 18.58 13.40 -4.78
N LYS A 126 19.20 12.48 -4.04
CA LYS A 126 19.86 11.28 -4.61
C LYS A 126 18.86 10.30 -5.21
N TYR A 127 17.65 10.23 -4.66
CA TYR A 127 16.62 9.28 -5.10
C TYR A 127 15.75 9.80 -6.24
N LEU A 128 15.85 11.09 -6.61
CA LEU A 128 15.05 11.72 -7.67
C LEU A 128 14.99 10.95 -9.00
N PRO A 129 16.06 10.25 -9.46
CA PRO A 129 15.98 9.46 -10.68
C PRO A 129 15.00 8.28 -10.59
N TYR A 130 14.73 7.77 -9.37
CA TYR A 130 14.10 6.48 -9.14
C TYR A 130 12.73 6.56 -8.48
N ILE A 131 12.40 7.68 -7.82
CA ILE A 131 11.15 7.85 -7.08
C ILE A 131 10.26 8.92 -7.72
N LYS A 132 8.96 8.66 -7.77
CA LYS A 132 7.95 9.66 -8.16
C LYS A 132 7.41 10.44 -6.98
N GLY A 133 7.51 9.88 -5.77
CA GLY A 133 7.02 10.52 -4.56
C GLY A 133 7.36 9.76 -3.29
N VAL A 134 7.03 10.40 -2.18
CA VAL A 134 7.23 9.87 -0.82
C VAL A 134 5.90 9.57 -0.15
N VAL A 135 5.88 8.56 0.72
CA VAL A 135 4.71 8.20 1.51
C VAL A 135 5.01 8.44 2.99
N GLY A 136 4.29 9.37 3.59
CA GLY A 136 4.30 9.56 5.04
C GLY A 136 3.40 8.53 5.72
N SER A 137 3.97 7.69 6.56
CA SER A 137 3.23 6.75 7.41
C SER A 137 2.65 7.51 8.61
N THR A 138 1.66 8.37 8.36
CA THR A 138 1.08 9.27 9.37
C THR A 138 0.03 8.59 10.25
N GLU A 139 -0.67 7.59 9.73
CA GLU A 139 -1.68 6.73 10.36
C GLU A 139 -2.91 7.49 10.88
N THR A 140 -2.72 8.58 11.60
CA THR A 140 -3.71 9.57 12.02
C THR A 140 -3.03 10.94 12.17
N ILE A 141 -3.82 12.02 12.01
CA ILE A 141 -3.33 13.40 12.15
C ILE A 141 -3.91 14.11 13.39
N ASN A 142 -4.77 13.45 14.14
CA ASN A 142 -5.17 13.87 15.47
C ASN A 142 -3.98 13.67 16.43
N LEU A 143 -3.36 14.74 16.91
CA LEU A 143 -2.11 14.70 17.67
C LEU A 143 -2.20 13.88 18.96
N GLU A 144 -3.32 13.93 19.67
CA GLU A 144 -3.50 13.17 20.89
C GLU A 144 -3.64 11.68 20.60
N LEU A 145 -4.40 11.33 19.59
CA LEU A 145 -4.49 9.95 19.14
C LEU A 145 -3.14 9.48 18.58
N HIS A 146 -2.44 10.32 17.82
CA HIS A 146 -1.14 9.98 17.23
C HIS A 146 -0.08 9.66 18.31
N LYS A 147 0.02 10.48 19.36
CA LYS A 147 0.91 10.20 20.50
C LYS A 147 0.61 8.85 21.15
N LYS A 148 -0.68 8.48 21.24
CA LYS A 148 -1.10 7.19 21.81
C LYS A 148 -0.74 6.01 20.91
N VAL A 149 -0.93 6.14 19.60
CA VAL A 149 -0.77 5.01 18.66
C VAL A 149 0.64 4.90 18.06
N CYS A 150 1.40 5.98 18.05
CA CYS A 150 2.76 6.08 17.52
C CYS A 150 3.69 6.85 18.49
N PRO A 151 3.96 6.34 19.71
CA PRO A 151 4.63 7.12 20.76
C PRO A 151 5.98 7.72 20.33
N SER A 152 6.84 6.94 19.68
CA SER A 152 8.19 7.36 19.23
C SER A 152 8.24 7.75 17.75
N LYS A 153 7.09 7.96 17.09
CA LYS A 153 7.02 8.35 15.68
C LYS A 153 6.26 9.67 15.51
N PRO A 154 6.82 10.82 15.87
CA PRO A 154 6.15 12.12 15.75
C PRO A 154 5.85 12.48 14.29
N LEU A 155 4.81 13.31 14.06
CA LEU A 155 4.40 13.72 12.71
C LEU A 155 5.39 14.73 12.08
N GLU A 156 6.03 15.57 12.87
CA GLU A 156 6.85 16.68 12.40
C GLU A 156 7.99 16.28 11.44
N PRO A 157 8.72 15.16 11.59
CA PRO A 157 9.66 14.70 10.57
C PRO A 157 9.02 14.39 9.20
N TYR A 158 7.78 13.87 9.20
CA TYR A 158 7.02 13.64 7.96
C TYR A 158 6.57 14.94 7.32
N GLU A 159 6.15 15.91 8.13
CA GLU A 159 5.78 17.25 7.65
C GLU A 159 6.97 17.94 6.96
N ARG A 160 8.18 17.86 7.57
CA ARG A 160 9.41 18.34 6.93
C ARG A 160 9.73 17.62 5.63
N MET A 161 9.52 16.29 5.59
CA MET A 161 9.70 15.52 4.36
C MET A 161 8.73 15.95 3.26
N PHE A 162 7.46 16.26 3.58
CA PHE A 162 6.49 16.75 2.61
C PHE A 162 6.87 18.15 2.07
N ILE A 163 7.41 19.02 2.90
CA ILE A 163 7.94 20.33 2.47
C ILE A 163 9.11 20.10 1.50
N ALA A 164 10.09 19.28 1.87
CA ALA A 164 11.23 18.96 1.02
C ALA A 164 10.79 18.30 -0.31
N ALA A 165 9.81 17.39 -0.26
CA ALA A 165 9.25 16.79 -1.46
C ALA A 165 8.61 17.81 -2.41
N SER A 166 7.91 18.82 -1.85
CA SER A 166 7.35 19.91 -2.66
C SER A 166 8.44 20.72 -3.35
N GLU A 167 9.53 21.05 -2.65
CA GLU A 167 10.68 21.77 -3.23
C GLU A 167 11.39 20.98 -4.34
N LEU A 168 11.31 19.66 -4.29
CA LEU A 168 11.90 18.74 -5.27
C LEU A 168 10.91 18.27 -6.37
N ASN A 169 9.70 18.82 -6.40
CA ASN A 169 8.62 18.41 -7.32
C ASN A 169 8.30 16.91 -7.22
N LEU A 170 8.43 16.33 -6.04
CA LEU A 170 8.00 14.96 -5.75
C LEU A 170 6.53 14.95 -5.29
N ASP A 171 5.81 13.93 -5.72
CA ASP A 171 4.47 13.66 -5.21
C ASP A 171 4.48 13.26 -3.73
N LYS A 172 3.38 13.50 -3.04
CA LYS A 172 3.22 13.23 -1.62
C LYS A 172 2.01 12.34 -1.38
N ALA A 173 2.25 11.23 -0.71
CA ALA A 173 1.20 10.34 -0.24
C ALA A 173 1.23 10.19 1.27
N MET A 174 0.08 9.85 1.86
CA MET A 174 -0.02 9.60 3.29
C MET A 174 -0.84 8.33 3.58
N THR A 175 -0.64 7.74 4.76
CA THR A 175 -1.50 6.67 5.26
C THR A 175 -2.46 7.19 6.31
N PHE A 176 -3.67 6.66 6.31
CA PHE A 176 -4.69 6.89 7.32
C PHE A 176 -5.35 5.55 7.69
N ILE A 177 -5.42 5.25 8.99
CA ILE A 177 -5.98 4.00 9.49
C ILE A 177 -7.27 4.28 10.24
N VAL A 178 -8.37 3.74 9.77
CA VAL A 178 -9.70 3.82 10.37
C VAL A 178 -9.84 2.74 11.44
N GLY A 179 -10.42 3.09 12.59
CA GLY A 179 -10.73 2.18 13.68
C GLY A 179 -9.73 2.20 14.84
N MET A 180 -8.79 3.17 14.87
CA MET A 180 -7.85 3.33 15.98
C MET A 180 -8.36 4.21 17.12
N GLY A 181 -9.55 4.82 16.96
CA GLY A 181 -10.16 5.72 17.94
C GLY A 181 -10.41 7.14 17.42
N GLU A 182 -10.25 7.33 16.12
CA GLU A 182 -10.61 8.59 15.46
C GLU A 182 -12.11 8.86 15.56
N SER A 183 -12.45 10.14 15.52
CA SER A 183 -13.81 10.62 15.49
C SER A 183 -14.15 11.24 14.13
N LYS A 184 -15.43 11.53 13.88
CA LYS A 184 -15.84 12.18 12.62
C LYS A 184 -15.30 13.61 12.50
N GLU A 185 -15.07 14.25 13.63
CA GLU A 185 -14.48 15.59 13.73
C GLU A 185 -13.05 15.62 13.19
N ASP A 186 -12.33 14.50 13.30
CA ASP A 186 -10.98 14.37 12.76
C ASP A 186 -10.93 14.46 11.21
N LEU A 187 -12.10 14.32 10.55
CA LEU A 187 -12.20 14.56 9.11
C LEU A 187 -11.80 16.00 8.74
N LEU A 188 -12.11 16.99 9.58
CA LEU A 188 -11.69 18.36 9.34
C LEU A 188 -10.17 18.49 9.38
N LEU A 189 -9.55 17.95 10.44
CA LEU A 189 -8.10 17.92 10.59
C LEU A 189 -7.41 17.23 9.40
N LEU A 190 -7.98 16.11 8.95
CA LEU A 190 -7.45 15.38 7.80
C LEU A 190 -7.52 16.20 6.50
N LYS A 191 -8.64 16.92 6.27
CA LYS A 191 -8.79 17.83 5.13
C LYS A 191 -7.80 18.99 5.18
N GLU A 192 -7.61 19.59 6.33
CA GLU A 192 -6.62 20.66 6.55
C GLU A 192 -5.19 20.17 6.27
N PHE A 193 -4.84 18.99 6.74
CA PHE A 193 -3.53 18.38 6.52
C PHE A 193 -3.28 18.10 5.03
N ILE A 194 -4.25 17.48 4.34
CA ILE A 194 -4.19 17.22 2.89
C ILE A 194 -3.97 18.53 2.12
N THR A 195 -4.72 19.58 2.46
CA THR A 195 -4.60 20.88 1.82
C THR A 195 -3.26 21.55 2.11
N LYS A 196 -2.84 21.57 3.39
CA LYS A 196 -1.59 22.22 3.83
C LYS A 196 -0.37 21.69 3.12
N TYR A 197 -0.29 20.35 2.95
CA TYR A 197 0.86 19.71 2.35
C TYR A 197 0.65 19.37 0.87
N ASN A 198 -0.51 19.72 0.28
CA ASN A 198 -0.87 19.38 -1.09
C ASN A 198 -0.63 17.89 -1.37
N ILE A 199 -1.29 17.03 -0.58
CA ILE A 199 -1.17 15.57 -0.68
C ILE A 199 -1.84 15.09 -1.98
N ASN A 200 -1.10 14.33 -2.78
CA ASN A 200 -1.56 13.82 -4.08
C ASN A 200 -2.30 12.48 -3.95
N LYS A 201 -1.96 11.70 -2.89
CA LYS A 201 -2.51 10.36 -2.69
C LYS A 201 -2.72 10.05 -1.22
N ILE A 202 -3.81 9.33 -0.90
CA ILE A 202 -4.06 8.83 0.44
C ILE A 202 -4.37 7.32 0.43
N HIS A 203 -3.77 6.59 1.37
CA HIS A 203 -4.03 5.19 1.61
C HIS A 203 -4.95 5.05 2.83
N VAL A 204 -6.22 4.72 2.60
CA VAL A 204 -7.23 4.56 3.65
C VAL A 204 -7.32 3.09 4.03
N TYR A 205 -6.80 2.74 5.20
CA TYR A 205 -6.78 1.38 5.72
C TYR A 205 -7.80 1.22 6.85
N GLY A 206 -8.34 0.03 7.00
CA GLY A 206 -9.07 -0.35 8.22
C GLY A 206 -8.13 -1.09 9.17
N LEU A 207 -8.19 -0.75 10.45
CA LEU A 207 -7.42 -1.41 11.51
C LEU A 207 -7.53 -2.94 11.40
N ILE A 208 -6.40 -3.59 11.58
CA ILE A 208 -6.31 -5.03 11.79
C ILE A 208 -5.78 -5.26 13.20
N PRO A 209 -6.60 -5.75 14.11
CA PRO A 209 -6.15 -6.15 15.43
C PRO A 209 -5.02 -7.18 15.29
N GLN A 210 -3.86 -6.86 15.84
CA GLN A 210 -2.71 -7.74 15.85
C GLN A 210 -2.54 -8.30 17.26
N LYS A 211 -2.21 -9.60 17.33
CA LYS A 211 -1.89 -10.24 18.61
C LYS A 211 -0.74 -9.52 19.31
N ASP A 212 -0.76 -9.46 20.60
CA ASP A 212 0.23 -8.80 21.47
C ASP A 212 0.38 -7.29 21.24
N THR A 213 -0.61 -6.62 20.60
CA THR A 213 -0.69 -5.16 20.47
C THR A 213 -1.78 -4.58 21.35
N MET A 214 -1.76 -3.24 21.56
CA MET A 214 -2.85 -2.54 22.25
C MET A 214 -4.22 -2.81 21.64
N PHE A 215 -4.27 -3.09 20.34
CA PHE A 215 -5.50 -3.27 19.57
C PHE A 215 -5.93 -4.72 19.37
N GLU A 216 -5.28 -5.70 20.03
CA GLU A 216 -5.57 -7.13 19.85
C GLU A 216 -7.05 -7.47 19.98
N ASN A 217 -7.73 -6.86 20.95
CA ASN A 217 -9.14 -7.12 21.26
C ASN A 217 -10.09 -6.02 20.76
N TYR A 218 -9.64 -5.15 19.87
CA TYR A 218 -10.50 -4.13 19.28
C TYR A 218 -11.29 -4.69 18.10
N ASP A 219 -12.49 -4.16 17.92
CA ASP A 219 -13.29 -4.46 16.75
C ASP A 219 -12.65 -3.87 15.48
N LYS A 220 -12.78 -4.59 14.38
CA LYS A 220 -12.42 -4.08 13.07
C LYS A 220 -13.44 -3.04 12.64
N PRO A 221 -13.03 -1.94 11.96
CA PRO A 221 -13.99 -0.98 11.44
C PRO A 221 -14.95 -1.65 10.45
N SER A 222 -16.20 -1.23 10.46
CA SER A 222 -17.22 -1.72 9.54
C SER A 222 -16.88 -1.35 8.08
N ASN A 223 -17.59 -1.98 7.14
CA ASN A 223 -17.45 -1.64 5.72
C ASN A 223 -17.90 -0.20 5.46
N GLU A 224 -18.99 0.18 6.10
CA GLU A 224 -19.62 1.50 5.98
C GLU A 224 -18.75 2.59 6.63
N GLU A 225 -18.08 2.28 7.73
CA GLU A 225 -17.15 3.21 8.38
C GLU A 225 -15.97 3.55 7.47
N GLN A 226 -15.27 2.56 6.92
CA GLN A 226 -14.17 2.80 6.00
C GLN A 226 -14.66 3.50 4.71
N ALA A 227 -15.81 3.12 4.18
CA ALA A 227 -16.42 3.74 3.01
C ALA A 227 -16.82 5.20 3.26
N TRP A 228 -17.29 5.53 4.47
CA TRP A 228 -17.65 6.89 4.85
C TRP A 228 -16.45 7.85 4.78
N TRP A 229 -15.30 7.44 5.31
CA TRP A 229 -14.06 8.21 5.20
C TRP A 229 -13.66 8.44 3.74
N ILE A 230 -13.68 7.39 2.92
CA ILE A 230 -13.34 7.46 1.49
C ILE A 230 -14.30 8.39 0.76
N ALA A 231 -15.61 8.26 0.98
CA ALA A 231 -16.63 9.07 0.31
C ALA A 231 -16.48 10.55 0.64
N ASN A 232 -16.26 10.90 1.92
CA ASN A 232 -16.03 12.28 2.33
C ASN A 232 -14.75 12.88 1.72
N LEU A 233 -13.67 12.10 1.65
CA LEU A 233 -12.42 12.53 1.01
C LEU A 233 -12.61 12.71 -0.49
N ARG A 234 -13.33 11.83 -1.18
CA ARG A 234 -13.63 11.95 -2.61
C ARG A 234 -14.46 13.18 -2.93
N ILE A 235 -15.43 13.52 -2.08
CA ILE A 235 -16.26 14.72 -2.25
C ILE A 235 -15.42 15.98 -2.00
N ALA A 236 -14.59 15.99 -0.97
CA ALA A 236 -13.77 17.14 -0.61
C ALA A 236 -12.62 17.39 -1.60
N PHE A 237 -12.03 16.33 -2.13
CA PHE A 237 -10.89 16.37 -3.03
C PHE A 237 -11.14 15.52 -4.29
N PRO A 238 -11.87 16.05 -5.28
CA PRO A 238 -12.27 15.28 -6.45
C PRO A 238 -11.11 14.65 -7.24
N GLY A 239 -9.94 15.30 -7.28
CA GLY A 239 -8.74 14.82 -7.98
C GLY A 239 -7.77 13.99 -7.13
N LEU A 240 -8.04 13.78 -5.83
CA LEU A 240 -7.15 13.00 -4.94
C LEU A 240 -7.12 11.53 -5.34
N ASP A 241 -5.93 10.94 -5.46
CA ASP A 241 -5.80 9.49 -5.59
C ASP A 241 -6.06 8.81 -4.24
N ILE A 242 -7.10 7.98 -4.16
CA ILE A 242 -7.50 7.28 -2.93
C ILE A 242 -7.33 5.78 -3.10
N GLN A 243 -6.37 5.20 -2.40
CA GLN A 243 -6.20 3.75 -2.33
C GLN A 243 -6.92 3.20 -1.09
N CYS A 244 -7.63 2.08 -1.23
CA CYS A 244 -8.22 1.39 -0.09
C CYS A 244 -7.50 0.08 0.24
N GLY A 245 -7.26 -0.17 1.53
CA GLY A 245 -6.65 -1.42 2.00
C GLY A 245 -7.68 -2.52 2.18
N ILE A 246 -7.44 -3.65 1.53
CA ILE A 246 -8.30 -4.84 1.57
C ILE A 246 -7.48 -6.03 2.07
N TRP A 247 -7.89 -6.60 3.19
CA TRP A 247 -7.32 -7.83 3.72
C TRP A 247 -8.15 -9.04 3.32
N GLU A 248 -7.56 -10.23 3.39
CA GLU A 248 -8.20 -11.47 2.96
C GLU A 248 -9.46 -11.87 3.75
N ASP A 249 -9.72 -11.24 4.88
CA ASP A 249 -10.90 -11.48 5.74
C ASP A 249 -12.06 -10.51 5.49
N ARG A 250 -11.87 -9.53 4.59
CA ARG A 250 -12.86 -8.48 4.34
C ARG A 250 -12.97 -8.08 2.86
N ILE A 251 -12.85 -9.05 1.97
CA ILE A 251 -12.92 -8.85 0.52
C ILE A 251 -14.30 -8.35 0.08
N ASP A 252 -15.36 -8.69 0.81
CA ASP A 252 -16.74 -8.31 0.49
C ASP A 252 -16.98 -6.80 0.47
N ARG A 253 -16.10 -6.01 1.09
CA ARG A 253 -16.20 -4.54 1.08
C ARG A 253 -15.65 -3.87 -0.19
N VAL A 254 -14.91 -4.59 -1.06
CA VAL A 254 -14.24 -4.02 -2.24
C VAL A 254 -15.19 -3.20 -3.10
N SER A 255 -16.35 -3.76 -3.45
CA SER A 255 -17.35 -3.05 -4.26
C SER A 255 -17.78 -1.74 -3.60
N LEU A 256 -18.10 -1.75 -2.30
CA LEU A 256 -18.53 -0.57 -1.58
C LEU A 256 -17.43 0.50 -1.50
N LEU A 257 -16.17 0.11 -1.24
CA LEU A 257 -15.06 1.09 -1.16
C LEU A 257 -14.75 1.72 -2.51
N LEU A 258 -14.85 0.96 -3.61
CA LEU A 258 -14.72 1.49 -4.97
C LEU A 258 -15.89 2.42 -5.33
N GLU A 259 -17.10 2.09 -4.92
CA GLU A 259 -18.28 2.93 -5.08
C GLU A 259 -18.19 4.23 -4.25
N ALA A 260 -17.56 4.17 -3.08
CA ALA A 260 -17.26 5.35 -2.25
C ALA A 260 -16.20 6.27 -2.86
N GLY A 261 -15.51 5.83 -3.91
CA GLY A 261 -14.60 6.68 -4.68
C GLY A 261 -13.12 6.32 -4.58
N SER A 262 -12.76 5.11 -4.10
CA SER A 262 -11.38 4.63 -4.21
C SER A 262 -10.97 4.44 -5.67
N ASN A 263 -9.71 4.75 -5.98
CA ASN A 263 -9.10 4.51 -7.29
C ASN A 263 -8.58 3.08 -7.42
N SER A 264 -7.98 2.57 -6.36
CA SER A 264 -7.25 1.30 -6.34
C SER A 264 -7.41 0.55 -5.03
N ILE A 265 -7.01 -0.71 -5.03
CA ILE A 265 -7.05 -1.60 -3.87
C ILE A 265 -5.65 -2.12 -3.53
N SER A 266 -5.37 -2.36 -2.26
CA SER A 266 -4.08 -2.88 -1.80
C SER A 266 -4.22 -3.83 -0.61
N LYS A 267 -3.09 -4.21 0.01
CA LYS A 267 -2.98 -5.06 1.22
C LYS A 267 -3.40 -6.52 1.07
N PHE A 268 -4.03 -6.91 -0.02
CA PHE A 268 -4.26 -8.32 -0.30
C PHE A 268 -2.92 -9.06 -0.46
N LYS A 269 -2.82 -10.26 0.10
CA LYS A 269 -1.60 -11.09 0.01
C LYS A 269 -1.48 -11.73 -1.37
N ALA A 270 -1.36 -10.89 -2.43
CA ALA A 270 -1.52 -11.28 -3.82
C ALA A 270 -0.59 -12.42 -4.24
N THR A 271 0.69 -12.41 -3.87
CA THR A 271 1.62 -13.50 -4.22
C THR A 271 1.22 -14.84 -3.59
N LYS A 272 0.74 -14.84 -2.33
CA LYS A 272 0.33 -16.05 -1.61
C LYS A 272 -1.05 -16.55 -2.04
N LEU A 273 -1.96 -15.64 -2.32
CA LEU A 273 -3.37 -15.94 -2.62
C LEU A 273 -3.72 -15.76 -4.10
N PHE A 274 -2.71 -15.65 -4.96
CA PHE A 274 -2.90 -15.56 -6.40
C PHE A 274 -3.68 -16.76 -6.93
N GLY A 275 -4.61 -16.53 -7.83
CA GLY A 275 -5.42 -17.58 -8.45
C GLY A 275 -6.43 -18.25 -7.51
N THR A 276 -6.57 -17.81 -6.25
CA THR A 276 -7.54 -18.39 -5.31
C THR A 276 -8.95 -17.81 -5.52
N SER A 277 -9.96 -18.45 -4.94
CA SER A 277 -11.35 -17.93 -4.92
C SER A 277 -11.43 -16.52 -4.32
N LYS A 278 -10.53 -16.18 -3.37
CA LYS A 278 -10.44 -14.85 -2.79
C LYS A 278 -9.95 -13.81 -3.82
N ALA A 279 -8.94 -14.15 -4.61
CA ALA A 279 -8.44 -13.31 -5.69
C ALA A 279 -9.52 -13.06 -6.75
N LEU A 280 -10.17 -14.13 -7.22
CA LEU A 280 -11.29 -14.04 -8.16
C LEU A 280 -12.44 -13.19 -7.62
N LYS A 281 -12.72 -13.29 -6.32
CA LYS A 281 -13.76 -12.47 -5.66
C LYS A 281 -13.43 -10.99 -5.69
N ILE A 282 -12.16 -10.59 -5.55
CA ILE A 282 -11.72 -9.18 -5.68
C ILE A 282 -12.04 -8.65 -7.07
N GLU A 283 -11.65 -9.36 -8.14
CA GLU A 283 -11.93 -8.95 -9.52
C GLU A 283 -13.44 -8.87 -9.79
N LYS A 284 -14.23 -9.83 -9.29
CA LYS A 284 -15.71 -9.80 -9.37
C LYS A 284 -16.31 -8.60 -8.62
N GLN A 285 -15.80 -8.27 -7.45
CA GLN A 285 -16.25 -7.12 -6.67
C GLN A 285 -15.93 -5.79 -7.37
N ALA A 286 -14.77 -5.68 -8.03
CA ALA A 286 -14.44 -4.52 -8.85
C ALA A 286 -15.43 -4.37 -10.02
N LYS A 287 -15.72 -5.46 -10.73
CA LYS A 287 -16.73 -5.48 -11.79
C LYS A 287 -18.12 -5.08 -11.26
N LYS A 288 -18.52 -5.57 -10.08
CA LYS A 288 -19.78 -5.20 -9.42
C LYS A 288 -19.87 -3.70 -9.15
N ALA A 289 -18.77 -3.06 -8.81
CA ALA A 289 -18.69 -1.59 -8.64
C ALA A 289 -18.68 -0.83 -9.98
N GLY A 290 -18.81 -1.49 -11.11
CA GLY A 290 -18.74 -0.88 -12.44
C GLY A 290 -17.32 -0.49 -12.85
N ARG A 291 -16.29 -1.17 -12.29
CA ARG A 291 -14.88 -0.91 -12.59
C ARG A 291 -14.29 -1.96 -13.54
N ILE A 292 -13.37 -1.52 -14.39
CA ILE A 292 -12.51 -2.36 -15.22
C ILE A 292 -11.24 -2.63 -14.43
N PHE A 293 -11.03 -3.89 -14.05
CA PHE A 293 -9.84 -4.29 -13.29
C PHE A 293 -8.63 -4.41 -14.22
N LYS A 294 -7.60 -3.60 -13.99
CA LYS A 294 -6.34 -3.63 -14.74
C LYS A 294 -5.37 -4.62 -14.10
N GLY A 295 -4.62 -5.33 -14.94
CA GLY A 295 -3.79 -6.44 -14.48
C GLY A 295 -4.63 -7.64 -14.05
N THR A 296 -4.03 -8.56 -13.31
CA THR A 296 -4.70 -9.80 -12.91
C THR A 296 -4.22 -10.30 -11.54
N LEU A 297 -5.14 -10.87 -10.79
CA LEU A 297 -4.86 -11.62 -9.56
C LEU A 297 -5.08 -13.12 -9.74
N THR A 298 -5.45 -13.56 -10.96
CA THR A 298 -5.95 -14.93 -11.21
C THR A 298 -5.28 -15.64 -12.38
N GLU A 299 -4.66 -14.91 -13.30
CA GLU A 299 -4.07 -15.47 -14.51
C GLU A 299 -2.59 -15.14 -14.62
N ILE A 300 -1.75 -16.15 -14.85
CA ILE A 300 -0.31 -15.97 -15.09
C ILE A 300 -0.12 -15.80 -16.61
N PRO A 301 0.43 -14.67 -17.06
CA PRO A 301 0.68 -14.47 -18.48
C PRO A 301 1.72 -15.46 -19.03
N GLU A 302 1.50 -15.91 -20.26
CA GLU A 302 2.41 -16.80 -20.99
C GLU A 302 3.58 -15.99 -21.57
N ILE A 303 4.58 -15.71 -20.75
CA ILE A 303 5.80 -15.02 -21.13
C ILE A 303 7.04 -15.83 -20.75
N GLY A 304 8.15 -15.52 -21.36
CA GLY A 304 9.46 -16.12 -21.02
C GLY A 304 10.03 -15.47 -19.75
N TRP A 305 9.52 -15.80 -18.57
CA TRP A 305 9.90 -15.20 -17.28
C TRP A 305 11.42 -15.13 -17.06
N GLU A 306 12.15 -16.19 -17.38
CA GLU A 306 13.61 -16.20 -17.25
C GLU A 306 14.28 -15.29 -18.30
N LYS A 307 13.70 -15.17 -19.50
CA LYS A 307 14.19 -14.24 -20.52
C LYS A 307 14.04 -12.79 -20.09
N GLU A 308 12.97 -12.47 -19.33
CA GLU A 308 12.81 -11.11 -18.76
C GLU A 308 13.92 -10.79 -17.75
N VAL A 309 14.38 -11.76 -16.96
CA VAL A 309 15.53 -11.59 -16.07
C VAL A 309 16.84 -11.45 -16.85
N GLU A 310 17.00 -12.19 -17.95
CA GLU A 310 18.21 -12.11 -18.80
C GLU A 310 18.43 -10.75 -19.45
N LYS A 311 17.36 -10.00 -19.72
CA LYS A 311 17.46 -8.65 -20.30
C LYS A 311 18.07 -7.60 -19.36
N LEU A 312 18.13 -7.89 -18.05
CA LEU A 312 18.62 -6.95 -17.04
C LEU A 312 20.16 -6.91 -17.04
N SER A 313 20.73 -5.76 -16.69
CA SER A 313 22.19 -5.54 -16.65
C SER A 313 22.86 -6.07 -15.38
N PHE A 314 22.16 -6.96 -14.63
CA PHE A 314 22.66 -7.51 -13.37
C PHE A 314 23.75 -8.56 -13.57
N THR A 315 24.54 -8.82 -12.52
CA THR A 315 25.55 -9.88 -12.57
C THR A 315 24.90 -11.25 -12.79
N PRO A 316 25.59 -12.20 -13.43
CA PRO A 316 25.06 -13.55 -13.65
C PRO A 316 24.56 -14.22 -12.36
N GLU A 317 25.29 -14.06 -11.25
CA GLU A 317 24.94 -14.63 -9.94
C GLU A 317 23.64 -14.05 -9.39
N LEU A 318 23.41 -12.74 -9.58
CA LEU A 318 22.17 -12.10 -9.13
C LEU A 318 21.00 -12.53 -10.00
N LYS A 319 21.19 -12.63 -11.33
CA LYS A 319 20.16 -13.13 -12.26
C LYS A 319 19.71 -14.54 -11.88
N GLU A 320 20.64 -15.46 -11.63
CA GLU A 320 20.30 -16.83 -11.24
C GLU A 320 19.50 -16.88 -9.92
N ARG A 321 19.90 -16.09 -8.91
CA ARG A 321 19.14 -16.00 -7.66
C ARG A 321 17.74 -15.43 -7.86
N ILE A 322 17.59 -14.41 -8.73
CA ILE A 322 16.28 -13.83 -9.08
C ILE A 322 15.40 -14.88 -9.77
N LYS A 323 15.93 -15.61 -10.77
CA LYS A 323 15.20 -16.67 -11.47
C LYS A 323 14.71 -17.75 -10.50
N SER A 324 15.59 -18.23 -9.62
CA SER A 324 15.23 -19.24 -8.61
C SER A 324 14.07 -18.74 -7.71
N LYS A 325 14.14 -17.47 -7.29
CA LYS A 325 13.10 -16.90 -6.43
C LYS A 325 11.81 -16.65 -7.17
N LEU A 326 11.89 -16.17 -8.41
CA LEU A 326 10.76 -15.95 -9.30
C LEU A 326 10.01 -17.27 -9.58
N ASN A 327 10.74 -18.34 -9.89
CA ASN A 327 10.17 -19.67 -10.08
C ASN A 327 9.45 -20.17 -8.82
N THR A 328 10.02 -19.94 -7.64
CA THR A 328 9.35 -20.27 -6.36
C THR A 328 7.98 -19.58 -6.23
N TYR A 329 7.88 -18.29 -6.60
CA TYR A 329 6.61 -17.57 -6.57
C TYR A 329 5.62 -18.08 -7.62
N LEU A 330 6.09 -18.26 -8.85
CA LEU A 330 5.26 -18.76 -9.95
C LEU A 330 4.70 -20.15 -9.69
N ASP A 331 5.50 -21.06 -9.12
CA ASP A 331 5.06 -22.41 -8.77
C ASP A 331 3.98 -22.40 -7.69
N SER A 332 4.12 -21.54 -6.67
CA SER A 332 3.09 -21.33 -5.66
C SER A 332 1.77 -20.83 -6.29
N MET A 333 1.85 -19.86 -7.21
CA MET A 333 0.71 -19.32 -7.92
C MET A 333 0.04 -20.38 -8.82
N ARG A 334 0.82 -21.12 -9.58
CA ARG A 334 0.32 -22.23 -10.44
C ARG A 334 -0.39 -23.31 -9.63
N LYS A 335 0.14 -23.65 -8.46
CA LYS A 335 -0.47 -24.61 -7.54
C LYS A 335 -1.87 -24.16 -7.10
N ASN A 336 -2.01 -22.89 -6.72
CA ASN A 336 -3.30 -22.33 -6.30
C ASN A 336 -4.33 -22.39 -7.45
N ILE A 337 -3.93 -22.01 -8.69
CA ILE A 337 -4.82 -22.02 -9.87
C ILE A 337 -5.31 -23.46 -10.15
N LYS A 338 -4.44 -24.46 -10.08
CA LYS A 338 -4.82 -25.87 -10.31
C LYS A 338 -5.84 -26.34 -9.27
N THR A 339 -5.67 -25.96 -8.01
CA THR A 339 -6.58 -26.38 -6.92
C THR A 339 -8.00 -25.90 -7.15
N ILE A 340 -8.19 -24.69 -7.68
CA ILE A 340 -9.56 -24.17 -7.96
C ILE A 340 -10.20 -24.88 -9.16
N LYS A 341 -9.44 -25.12 -10.24
CA LYS A 341 -9.98 -25.82 -11.43
C LYS A 341 -10.46 -27.24 -11.15
N VAL A 342 -9.98 -27.87 -10.07
CA VAL A 342 -10.42 -29.20 -9.62
C VAL A 342 -11.65 -29.12 -8.70
N SER A 343 -11.89 -27.95 -8.08
CA SER A 343 -12.97 -27.74 -7.09
C SER A 343 -14.20 -27.04 -7.69
N SER A 344 -14.13 -26.58 -8.93
CA SER A 344 -15.20 -25.97 -9.73
C SER A 344 -15.78 -26.95 -10.74
#